data_57266f13bc702e3dae54bdd4015ae278
#
_entry.id   57266f13bc702e3dae54bdd4015ae278
#
_cell.length_a   1.000
_cell.length_b   1.000
_cell.length_c   1.000
_cell.angle_alpha   90.00
_cell.angle_beta   90.00
_cell.angle_gamma   90.00
#
_symmetry.space_group_name_H-M   'P 1'
#
loop_
_entity.id
_entity.type
_entity.pdbx_description
1 polymer ?
#
loop_
_entity_poly.entity_id
_entity_poly.type
_entity_poly.pdbx_seq_one_letter_code
_entity_poly.pdbx_strand_id
1 'polypeptide(L)'
;MRHKKAGFKLGRNTSHRRSLLRNLVTSVIVEERIETTVPKAKAAKPIVEKMITLGKRGDLAARRLAASYLMTKDSVVKLFDTVGPRFGDRNGGYTRIIRTGWNKGDGADKAFLELLGSEKILDEKKEKRAEARAKKAAETKKAMEDAEAQAQHDGGIEPVKEDEDKK
;
A
#
# COMPACT_ATOMS: atom_id res chain seq x y z
N MET A 1 4.73 0.64 -39.78
CA MET A 1 3.51 0.05 -39.16
C MET A 1 3.89 -0.89 -38.01
N ARG A 2 3.04 -0.99 -36.95
CA ARG A 2 3.29 -1.80 -35.74
C ARG A 2 2.36 -3.01 -35.67
N HIS A 3 2.48 -3.93 -36.61
CA HIS A 3 1.66 -5.13 -36.63
C HIS A 3 2.01 -6.05 -35.44
N LYS A 4 0.98 -6.65 -34.82
CA LYS A 4 1.09 -7.63 -33.70
C LYS A 4 1.87 -7.14 -32.47
N LYS A 5 2.11 -5.83 -32.30
CA LYS A 5 2.75 -5.25 -31.11
C LYS A 5 1.70 -4.66 -30.17
N ALA A 6 1.17 -5.47 -29.28
CA ALA A 6 0.27 -5.03 -28.21
C ALA A 6 1.08 -4.51 -27.00
N GLY A 7 0.45 -3.64 -26.22
CA GLY A 7 0.95 -3.19 -24.92
C GLY A 7 1.49 -1.77 -24.90
N PHE A 8 1.66 -1.26 -23.70
CA PHE A 8 2.09 0.11 -23.42
C PHE A 8 3.61 0.14 -23.21
N LYS A 9 4.31 1.03 -23.93
CA LYS A 9 5.75 1.27 -23.71
C LYS A 9 6.01 2.07 -22.43
N LEU A 10 5.09 2.90 -21.99
CA LEU A 10 5.14 3.73 -20.77
C LEU A 10 6.36 4.65 -20.70
N GLY A 11 6.89 5.09 -21.86
CA GLY A 11 8.08 5.94 -21.93
C GLY A 11 9.35 5.28 -21.33
N ARG A 12 9.45 3.94 -21.29
CA ARG A 12 10.52 3.21 -20.61
C ARG A 12 11.19 2.18 -21.51
N ASN A 13 12.49 1.93 -21.28
CA ASN A 13 13.18 0.79 -21.87
C ASN A 13 12.59 -0.54 -21.35
N THR A 14 13.00 -1.65 -21.94
CA THR A 14 12.39 -2.97 -21.66
C THR A 14 12.63 -3.43 -20.22
N SER A 15 13.82 -3.26 -19.67
CA SER A 15 14.17 -3.67 -18.32
C SER A 15 13.41 -2.85 -17.27
N HIS A 16 13.44 -1.53 -17.40
CA HIS A 16 12.71 -0.61 -16.49
C HIS A 16 11.19 -0.82 -16.55
N ARG A 17 10.62 -1.05 -17.73
CA ARG A 17 9.20 -1.38 -17.87
C ARG A 17 8.84 -2.70 -17.19
N ARG A 18 9.69 -3.75 -17.32
CA ARG A 18 9.51 -5.03 -16.63
C ARG A 18 9.53 -4.85 -15.11
N SER A 19 10.49 -4.12 -14.58
CA SER A 19 10.59 -3.85 -13.14
C SER A 19 9.37 -3.04 -12.63
N LEU A 20 8.94 -2.01 -13.36
CA LEU A 20 7.73 -1.26 -13.02
C LEU A 20 6.49 -2.16 -12.91
N LEU A 21 6.27 -3.02 -13.92
CA LEU A 21 5.09 -3.90 -13.93
C LEU A 21 5.17 -4.96 -12.82
N ARG A 22 6.35 -5.52 -12.53
CA ARG A 22 6.54 -6.44 -11.41
C ARG A 22 6.21 -5.78 -10.07
N ASN A 23 6.71 -4.57 -9.84
CA ASN A 23 6.42 -3.82 -8.62
C ASN A 23 4.92 -3.51 -8.48
N LEU A 24 4.26 -3.02 -9.55
CA LEU A 24 2.83 -2.74 -9.53
C LEU A 24 2.00 -4.00 -9.22
N VAL A 25 2.32 -5.13 -9.85
CA VAL A 25 1.62 -6.40 -9.61
C VAL A 25 1.82 -6.88 -8.18
N THR A 26 3.05 -6.82 -7.66
CA THR A 26 3.35 -7.17 -6.27
C THR A 26 2.56 -6.29 -5.30
N SER A 27 2.54 -4.97 -5.53
CA SER A 27 1.78 -4.03 -4.70
C SER A 27 0.27 -4.29 -4.74
N VAL A 28 -0.30 -4.61 -5.93
CA VAL A 28 -1.74 -4.96 -6.02
C VAL A 28 -2.07 -6.21 -5.21
N ILE A 29 -1.22 -7.22 -5.22
CA ILE A 29 -1.46 -8.45 -4.45
C ILE A 29 -1.36 -8.18 -2.94
N VAL A 30 -0.38 -7.37 -2.52
CA VAL A 30 -0.17 -7.05 -1.09
C VAL A 30 -1.24 -6.10 -0.57
N GLU A 31 -1.52 -5.01 -1.28
CA GLU A 31 -2.42 -3.94 -0.82
C GLU A 31 -3.87 -4.14 -1.26
N GLU A 32 -4.11 -4.99 -2.27
CA GLU A 32 -5.40 -5.27 -2.93
C GLU A 32 -6.00 -4.09 -3.69
N ARG A 33 -5.58 -2.87 -3.41
CA ARG A 33 -5.96 -1.63 -4.11
C ARG A 33 -4.79 -0.67 -4.14
N ILE A 34 -4.42 -0.20 -5.32
CA ILE A 34 -3.38 0.80 -5.52
C ILE A 34 -3.89 1.95 -6.38
N GLU A 35 -3.39 3.15 -6.14
CA GLU A 35 -3.61 4.31 -7.01
C GLU A 35 -2.45 4.45 -7.99
N THR A 36 -2.76 4.60 -9.27
CA THR A 36 -1.77 4.79 -10.33
C THR A 36 -2.39 5.50 -11.54
N THR A 37 -1.60 5.77 -12.59
CA THR A 37 -2.15 6.33 -13.82
C THR A 37 -2.89 5.27 -14.64
N VAL A 38 -3.93 5.68 -15.36
CA VAL A 38 -4.76 4.81 -16.21
C VAL A 38 -3.95 3.93 -17.17
N PRO A 39 -2.93 4.43 -17.90
CA PRO A 39 -2.11 3.58 -18.78
C PRO A 39 -1.33 2.49 -18.01
N LYS A 40 -0.81 2.81 -16.82
CA LYS A 40 -0.10 1.83 -15.97
C LYS A 40 -1.07 0.77 -15.43
N ALA A 41 -2.25 1.18 -14.97
CA ALA A 41 -3.29 0.26 -14.52
C ALA A 41 -3.71 -0.70 -15.63
N LYS A 42 -3.96 -0.18 -16.85
CA LYS A 42 -4.29 -1.00 -18.03
C LYS A 42 -3.18 -1.98 -18.41
N ALA A 43 -1.91 -1.58 -18.27
CA ALA A 43 -0.78 -2.46 -18.55
C ALA A 43 -0.57 -3.53 -17.48
N ALA A 44 -0.84 -3.23 -16.21
CA ALA A 44 -0.68 -4.16 -15.09
C ALA A 44 -1.84 -5.17 -14.99
N LYS A 45 -3.07 -4.75 -15.31
CA LYS A 45 -4.30 -5.58 -15.21
C LYS A 45 -4.14 -7.00 -15.75
N PRO A 46 -3.73 -7.25 -17.01
CA PRO A 46 -3.64 -8.61 -17.55
C PRO A 46 -2.59 -9.46 -16.83
N ILE A 47 -1.55 -8.84 -16.28
CA ILE A 47 -0.51 -9.57 -15.55
C ILE A 47 -1.01 -9.96 -14.15
N VAL A 48 -1.72 -9.07 -13.46
CA VAL A 48 -2.37 -9.39 -12.17
C VAL A 48 -3.36 -10.55 -12.36
N GLU A 49 -4.19 -10.50 -13.39
CA GLU A 49 -5.16 -11.57 -13.67
C GLU A 49 -4.47 -12.91 -13.95
N LYS A 50 -3.34 -12.89 -14.67
CA LYS A 50 -2.52 -14.08 -14.87
C LYS A 50 -1.94 -14.63 -13.56
N MET A 51 -1.47 -13.78 -12.65
CA MET A 51 -0.99 -14.21 -11.33
C MET A 51 -2.11 -14.84 -10.50
N ILE A 52 -3.30 -14.25 -10.50
CA ILE A 52 -4.47 -14.83 -9.80
C ILE A 52 -4.86 -16.18 -10.39
N THR A 53 -4.82 -16.34 -11.70
CA THR A 53 -5.06 -17.65 -12.35
C THR A 53 -4.03 -18.70 -11.90
N LEU A 54 -2.75 -18.33 -11.73
CA LEU A 54 -1.74 -19.23 -11.14
C LEU A 54 -2.06 -19.55 -9.67
N GLY A 55 -2.50 -18.54 -8.90
CA GLY A 55 -2.94 -18.72 -7.50
C GLY A 55 -4.08 -19.72 -7.35
N LYS A 56 -5.06 -19.71 -8.29
CA LYS A 56 -6.16 -20.68 -8.33
C LYS A 56 -5.71 -22.11 -8.62
N ARG A 57 -4.71 -22.28 -9.48
CA ARG A 57 -4.17 -23.61 -9.78
C ARG A 57 -3.56 -24.31 -8.58
N GLY A 58 -2.86 -23.57 -7.74
CA GLY A 58 -2.29 -24.05 -6.47
C GLY A 58 -1.12 -25.04 -6.57
N ASP A 59 -0.79 -25.54 -7.77
CA ASP A 59 0.27 -26.54 -7.99
C ASP A 59 1.68 -25.94 -7.76
N LEU A 60 2.65 -26.82 -7.53
CA LEU A 60 4.05 -26.42 -7.30
C LEU A 60 4.63 -25.65 -8.50
N ALA A 61 4.25 -26.03 -9.73
CA ALA A 61 4.70 -25.35 -10.93
C ALA A 61 4.15 -23.91 -10.99
N ALA A 62 2.87 -23.69 -10.66
CA ALA A 62 2.30 -22.35 -10.56
C ALA A 62 2.94 -21.51 -9.46
N ARG A 63 3.25 -22.10 -8.28
CA ARG A 63 3.99 -21.42 -7.19
C ARG A 63 5.38 -20.97 -7.67
N ARG A 64 6.13 -21.81 -8.36
CA ARG A 64 7.44 -21.45 -8.90
C ARG A 64 7.35 -20.34 -9.95
N LEU A 65 6.36 -20.38 -10.85
CA LEU A 65 6.12 -19.33 -11.84
C LEU A 65 5.75 -17.99 -11.19
N ALA A 66 4.85 -17.99 -10.21
CA ALA A 66 4.49 -16.80 -9.47
C ALA A 66 5.68 -16.22 -8.70
N ALA A 67 6.47 -17.06 -8.01
CA ALA A 67 7.66 -16.66 -7.28
C ALA A 67 8.75 -16.07 -8.19
N SER A 68 8.89 -16.53 -9.42
CA SER A 68 9.83 -15.94 -10.39
C SER A 68 9.43 -14.54 -10.84
N TYR A 69 8.15 -14.18 -10.74
CA TYR A 69 7.63 -12.91 -11.17
C TYR A 69 7.45 -11.90 -10.02
N LEU A 70 6.88 -12.33 -8.89
CA LEU A 70 6.64 -11.48 -7.73
C LEU A 70 7.94 -11.13 -7.00
N MET A 71 7.99 -9.96 -6.37
CA MET A 71 9.23 -9.44 -5.79
C MET A 71 9.45 -9.89 -4.34
N THR A 72 8.38 -10.25 -3.61
CA THR A 72 8.44 -10.60 -2.18
C THR A 72 7.83 -11.96 -1.91
N LYS A 73 8.37 -12.69 -0.93
CA LYS A 73 7.83 -13.99 -0.49
C LYS A 73 6.41 -13.85 0.05
N ASP A 74 6.15 -12.79 0.83
CA ASP A 74 4.83 -12.53 1.43
C ASP A 74 3.74 -12.33 0.37
N SER A 75 4.07 -11.70 -0.77
CA SER A 75 3.12 -11.58 -1.89
C SER A 75 2.77 -12.92 -2.51
N VAL A 76 3.72 -13.85 -2.57
CA VAL A 76 3.47 -15.22 -3.06
C VAL A 76 2.57 -15.97 -2.07
N VAL A 77 2.88 -15.93 -0.78
CA VAL A 77 2.05 -16.54 0.27
C VAL A 77 0.63 -15.98 0.20
N LYS A 78 0.47 -14.66 0.21
CA LYS A 78 -0.85 -14.01 0.11
C LYS A 78 -1.62 -14.39 -1.16
N LEU A 79 -0.92 -14.52 -2.30
CA LEU A 79 -1.53 -14.91 -3.56
C LEU A 79 -2.18 -16.30 -3.47
N PHE A 80 -1.50 -17.30 -2.89
CA PHE A 80 -1.97 -18.67 -2.84
C PHE A 80 -2.91 -18.97 -1.66
N ASP A 81 -2.69 -18.34 -0.52
CA ASP A 81 -3.43 -18.65 0.69
C ASP A 81 -4.71 -17.79 0.85
N THR A 82 -4.72 -16.56 0.28
CA THR A 82 -5.84 -15.64 0.45
C THR A 82 -6.53 -15.31 -0.87
N VAL A 83 -5.76 -14.85 -1.87
CA VAL A 83 -6.32 -14.31 -3.12
C VAL A 83 -6.82 -15.44 -4.03
N GLY A 84 -6.04 -16.50 -4.22
CA GLY A 84 -6.41 -17.64 -5.07
C GLY A 84 -7.74 -18.26 -4.68
N PRO A 85 -7.94 -18.70 -3.43
CA PRO A 85 -9.18 -19.28 -2.95
C PRO A 85 -10.40 -18.35 -3.09
N ARG A 86 -10.22 -17.03 -2.85
CA ARG A 86 -11.30 -16.02 -3.01
C ARG A 86 -11.92 -16.02 -4.40
N PHE A 87 -11.13 -16.30 -5.42
CA PHE A 87 -11.58 -16.28 -6.83
C PHE A 87 -11.83 -17.67 -7.40
N GLY A 88 -11.95 -18.72 -6.57
CA GLY A 88 -12.13 -20.11 -6.98
C GLY A 88 -13.20 -20.28 -8.05
N ASP A 89 -14.39 -19.73 -7.82
CA ASP A 89 -15.58 -19.88 -8.67
C ASP A 89 -15.62 -18.93 -9.87
N ARG A 90 -14.71 -17.93 -9.94
CA ARG A 90 -14.73 -16.91 -10.98
C ARG A 90 -13.77 -17.25 -12.12
N ASN A 91 -14.23 -17.21 -13.35
CA ASN A 91 -13.45 -17.56 -14.55
C ASN A 91 -12.82 -16.34 -15.24
N GLY A 92 -12.37 -15.33 -14.50
CA GLY A 92 -11.71 -14.15 -15.04
C GLY A 92 -12.30 -12.83 -14.51
N GLY A 93 -11.73 -11.69 -14.96
CA GLY A 93 -12.20 -10.39 -14.52
C GLY A 93 -12.03 -10.19 -13.02
N TYR A 94 -10.89 -10.58 -12.46
CA TYR A 94 -10.60 -10.49 -11.01
C TYR A 94 -10.32 -9.08 -10.55
N THR A 95 -10.06 -8.17 -11.50
CA THR A 95 -9.61 -6.80 -11.20
C THR A 95 -10.52 -5.76 -11.82
N ARG A 96 -10.65 -4.62 -11.15
CA ARG A 96 -11.42 -3.45 -11.59
C ARG A 96 -10.50 -2.22 -11.65
N ILE A 97 -10.71 -1.37 -12.66
CA ILE A 97 -10.04 -0.05 -12.78
C ILE A 97 -11.11 1.02 -12.57
N ILE A 98 -10.96 1.85 -11.55
CA ILE A 98 -11.85 2.95 -11.22
C ILE A 98 -11.10 4.25 -11.44
N ARG A 99 -11.57 5.11 -12.35
CA ARG A 99 -10.97 6.43 -12.56
C ARG A 99 -11.27 7.35 -11.37
N THR A 100 -10.27 8.10 -10.92
CA THR A 100 -10.36 8.98 -9.75
C THR A 100 -10.17 10.46 -10.08
N GLY A 101 -9.95 10.78 -11.37
CA GLY A 101 -9.66 12.12 -11.82
C GLY A 101 -8.27 12.25 -12.40
N TRP A 102 -7.63 13.40 -12.23
CA TRP A 102 -6.31 13.70 -12.78
C TRP A 102 -5.32 14.10 -11.68
N ASN A 103 -4.05 14.01 -12.00
CA ASN A 103 -2.98 14.43 -11.11
C ASN A 103 -2.79 15.94 -11.17
N LYS A 104 -2.65 16.60 -10.03
CA LYS A 104 -2.30 18.02 -9.97
C LYS A 104 -0.87 18.23 -10.49
N GLY A 105 -0.70 19.11 -11.43
CA GLY A 105 0.58 19.44 -12.04
C GLY A 105 0.71 18.94 -13.48
N ASP A 106 0.71 17.62 -13.71
CA ASP A 106 0.89 17.04 -15.06
C ASP A 106 -0.41 16.65 -15.77
N GLY A 107 -1.58 16.77 -15.09
CA GLY A 107 -2.89 16.46 -15.67
C GLY A 107 -3.08 14.97 -16.05
N ALA A 108 -2.21 14.07 -15.62
CA ALA A 108 -2.30 12.66 -15.96
C ALA A 108 -3.53 11.99 -15.32
N ASP A 109 -4.33 11.25 -16.10
CA ASP A 109 -5.47 10.48 -15.61
C ASP A 109 -5.05 9.46 -14.56
N LYS A 110 -5.65 9.53 -13.37
CA LYS A 110 -5.48 8.60 -12.26
C LYS A 110 -6.57 7.56 -12.20
N ALA A 111 -6.22 6.40 -11.71
CA ALA A 111 -7.17 5.33 -11.43
C ALA A 111 -6.71 4.46 -10.26
N PHE A 112 -7.68 3.91 -9.55
CA PHE A 112 -7.46 2.75 -8.70
C PHE A 112 -7.46 1.48 -9.56
N LEU A 113 -6.46 0.63 -9.33
CA LEU A 113 -6.47 -0.76 -9.73
C LEU A 113 -6.71 -1.59 -8.47
N GLU A 114 -7.81 -2.32 -8.43
CA GLU A 114 -8.23 -3.08 -7.25
C GLU A 114 -8.64 -4.51 -7.60
N LEU A 115 -8.53 -5.40 -6.61
CA LEU A 115 -9.08 -6.75 -6.66
C LEU A 115 -10.57 -6.68 -6.27
N LEU A 116 -11.41 -7.44 -6.96
CA LEU A 116 -12.83 -7.55 -6.59
C LEU A 116 -12.96 -8.24 -5.22
N GLY A 117 -13.93 -7.78 -4.43
CA GLY A 117 -14.14 -8.31 -3.07
C GLY A 117 -13.12 -7.81 -2.04
N SER A 118 -12.28 -6.84 -2.38
CA SER A 118 -11.35 -6.20 -1.44
C SER A 118 -12.02 -5.14 -0.54
N GLU A 119 -13.26 -4.77 -0.80
CA GLU A 119 -13.97 -3.68 -0.11
C GLU A 119 -14.01 -3.91 1.42
N LYS A 120 -14.42 -5.08 1.87
CA LYS A 120 -14.44 -5.45 3.30
C LYS A 120 -13.06 -5.35 3.96
N ILE A 121 -12.04 -5.88 3.29
CA ILE A 121 -10.65 -5.87 3.80
C ILE A 121 -10.08 -4.44 3.86
N LEU A 122 -10.48 -3.58 2.92
CA LEU A 122 -10.08 -2.18 2.91
C LEU A 122 -10.73 -1.39 4.04
N ASP A 123 -11.99 -1.68 4.36
CA ASP A 123 -12.70 -1.03 5.46
C ASP A 123 -12.13 -1.49 6.81
N GLU A 124 -11.88 -2.77 7.02
CA GLU A 124 -11.17 -3.29 8.20
C GLU A 124 -9.76 -2.67 8.36
N LYS A 125 -9.02 -2.51 7.24
CA LYS A 125 -7.71 -1.83 7.27
C LYS A 125 -7.82 -0.35 7.65
N LYS A 126 -8.86 0.33 7.21
CA LYS A 126 -9.11 1.73 7.58
C LYS A 126 -9.44 1.86 9.06
N GLU A 127 -10.30 1.00 9.58
CA GLU A 127 -10.67 0.96 11.00
C GLU A 127 -9.44 0.71 11.88
N LYS A 128 -8.65 -0.34 11.58
CA LYS A 128 -7.40 -0.62 12.30
C LYS A 128 -6.39 0.54 12.25
N ARG A 129 -6.28 1.23 11.10
CA ARG A 129 -5.43 2.42 10.98
C ARG A 129 -5.97 3.62 11.76
N ALA A 130 -7.29 3.79 11.82
CA ALA A 130 -7.93 4.84 12.59
C ALA A 130 -7.74 4.61 14.10
N GLU A 131 -7.95 3.37 14.57
CA GLU A 131 -7.69 2.97 15.96
C GLU A 131 -6.23 3.16 16.36
N ALA A 132 -5.29 2.74 15.49
CA ALA A 132 -3.86 2.91 15.75
C ALA A 132 -3.44 4.39 15.82
N ARG A 133 -4.06 5.25 14.98
CA ARG A 133 -3.86 6.70 15.05
C ARG A 133 -4.45 7.30 16.31
N ALA A 134 -5.64 6.88 16.71
CA ALA A 134 -6.28 7.33 17.94
C ALA A 134 -5.48 6.93 19.19
N LYS A 135 -4.95 5.70 19.24
CA LYS A 135 -4.07 5.24 20.33
C LYS A 135 -2.79 6.08 20.41
N LYS A 136 -2.10 6.31 19.27
CA LYS A 136 -0.91 7.15 19.24
C LYS A 136 -1.20 8.61 19.63
N ALA A 137 -2.33 9.16 19.21
CA ALA A 137 -2.73 10.52 19.60
C ALA A 137 -3.05 10.62 21.10
N ALA A 138 -3.62 9.58 21.69
CA ALA A 138 -3.87 9.51 23.13
C ALA A 138 -2.55 9.37 23.93
N GLU A 139 -1.63 8.54 23.45
CA GLU A 139 -0.29 8.40 24.06
C GLU A 139 0.52 9.71 23.99
N THR A 140 0.51 10.39 22.84
CA THR A 140 1.20 11.68 22.71
C THR A 140 0.56 12.76 23.60
N LYS A 141 -0.77 12.79 23.73
CA LYS A 141 -1.44 13.70 24.65
C LYS A 141 -1.05 13.44 26.10
N LYS A 142 -1.09 12.17 26.53
CA LYS A 142 -0.63 11.78 27.89
C LYS A 142 0.83 12.18 28.13
N ALA A 143 1.71 11.88 27.17
CA ALA A 143 3.12 12.24 27.31
C ALA A 143 3.33 13.77 27.39
N MET A 144 2.51 14.58 26.70
CA MET A 144 2.55 16.04 26.82
C MET A 144 2.01 16.52 28.17
N GLU A 145 0.89 15.97 28.66
CA GLU A 145 0.33 16.28 29.97
C GLU A 145 1.29 15.92 31.11
N ASP A 146 1.95 14.73 31.02
CA ASP A 146 2.93 14.30 32.00
C ASP A 146 4.19 15.18 31.97
N ALA A 147 4.64 15.63 30.80
CA ALA A 147 5.75 16.56 30.64
C ALA A 147 5.44 17.97 31.18
N GLU A 148 4.21 18.47 30.97
CA GLU A 148 3.74 19.75 31.50
C GLU A 148 3.59 19.68 33.03
N ALA A 149 3.12 18.56 33.59
CA ALA A 149 3.02 18.35 35.03
C ALA A 149 4.43 18.31 35.70
N GLN A 150 5.40 17.67 35.04
CA GLN A 150 6.80 17.64 35.53
C GLN A 150 7.45 19.03 35.45
N ALA A 151 7.22 19.82 34.40
CA ALA A 151 7.73 21.16 34.26
C ALA A 151 7.17 22.13 35.32
N GLN A 152 5.94 21.93 35.76
CA GLN A 152 5.32 22.71 36.84
C GLN A 152 5.84 22.33 38.25
N HIS A 153 6.28 21.09 38.40
CA HIS A 153 6.83 20.63 39.69
C HIS A 153 8.32 21.06 39.89
N ASP A 154 9.07 21.22 38.79
CA ASP A 154 10.50 21.59 38.83
C ASP A 154 10.70 23.11 38.79
N GLY A 155 9.64 23.91 38.64
CA GLY A 155 9.66 25.38 38.64
C GLY A 155 9.68 26.06 40.01
N GLY A 156 9.80 25.32 41.11
CA GLY A 156 9.90 25.82 42.47
C GLY A 156 11.31 26.16 42.87
N ILE A 157 11.96 27.11 42.24
CA ILE A 157 13.21 27.70 42.71
C ILE A 157 12.83 28.67 43.82
N GLU A 158 13.20 28.32 45.06
CA GLU A 158 13.11 29.24 46.22
C GLU A 158 13.93 30.51 45.93
N PRO A 159 13.44 31.70 46.36
CA PRO A 159 14.21 32.93 46.22
C PRO A 159 15.40 32.89 47.20
N VAL A 160 16.62 32.97 46.65
CA VAL A 160 17.82 33.17 47.39
C VAL A 160 17.71 34.50 48.14
N LYS A 161 17.71 34.45 49.48
CA LYS A 161 17.83 35.62 50.35
C LYS A 161 19.23 36.21 50.15
N GLU A 162 19.30 37.40 49.61
CA GLU A 162 20.51 38.24 49.70
C GLU A 162 20.69 38.67 51.15
N ASP A 163 21.70 38.13 51.79
CA ASP A 163 22.19 38.63 53.04
C ASP A 163 22.99 39.93 52.80
N GLU A 164 22.38 41.06 53.15
CA GLU A 164 23.13 42.32 53.44
C GLU A 164 23.92 42.13 54.72
N ASP A 165 25.22 42.11 54.63
CA ASP A 165 26.09 42.45 55.73
C ASP A 165 27.26 43.34 55.28
N LYS A 166 27.11 44.60 55.64
CA LYS A 166 28.02 45.59 56.29
C LYS A 166 29.46 45.17 56.35
N LYS A 167 30.34 45.88 55.73
CA LYS A 167 31.21 46.92 56.27
C LYS A 167 32.18 47.41 55.21
#